data_5218baa8bc97b6b17c10ad10f8c095d6
#
_entry.id   5218baa8bc97b6b17c10ad10f8c095d6
#
_cell.length_a   1.000
_cell.length_b   1.000
_cell.length_c   1.000
_cell.angle_alpha   90.00
_cell.angle_beta   90.00
_cell.angle_gamma   90.00
#
_symmetry.space_group_name_H-M   'P 1'
#
loop_
_entity.id
_entity.type
_entity.pdbx_description
1 polymer ?
#
loop_
_entity_poly.entity_id
_entity_poly.type
_entity_poly.pdbx_seq_one_letter_code
_entity_poly.pdbx_strand_id
1 'polypeptide(L)'
;MALSTTDWLTLALVLITGFYAWATFKILRANEAVVAAMQGQTEAQLRPYVVVSAAPRTGTTLMLLEIQNTGHSPATALSLSLDRDFFPHAEYREAENIAKLPAFTQPIESLAPGARLQFVLGVGGTIFAPGVDESICPKVFCVRAKYSFAGRAYDENHVIDMRPMLHSAAIQDPVADELKRLRVSLEGFLKK
;
A
#
# COMPACT_ATOMS: atom_id res chain seq x y z
N MET A 1 3.03 65.71 -41.85
CA MET A 1 3.82 65.83 -40.61
C MET A 1 4.80 64.65 -40.60
N ALA A 2 6.09 64.89 -40.74
CA ALA A 2 7.10 63.85 -40.63
C ALA A 2 7.37 63.59 -39.12
N LEU A 3 7.28 62.33 -38.67
CA LEU A 3 7.62 61.92 -37.32
C LEU A 3 9.09 62.25 -37.04
N SER A 4 9.36 62.84 -35.89
CA SER A 4 10.74 63.12 -35.48
C SER A 4 11.48 61.83 -35.09
N THR A 5 12.81 61.83 -35.09
CA THR A 5 13.60 60.66 -34.66
C THR A 5 13.29 60.28 -33.21
N THR A 6 12.95 61.23 -32.36
CA THR A 6 12.47 61.02 -30.98
C THR A 6 11.16 60.23 -30.91
N ASP A 7 10.21 60.51 -31.82
CA ASP A 7 8.91 59.85 -31.86
C ASP A 7 9.08 58.36 -32.24
N TRP A 8 9.99 58.05 -33.16
CA TRP A 8 10.34 56.71 -33.54
C TRP A 8 10.97 55.89 -32.39
N LEU A 9 11.89 56.54 -31.65
CA LEU A 9 12.53 55.93 -30.47
C LEU A 9 11.51 55.63 -29.37
N THR A 10 10.59 56.59 -29.13
CA THR A 10 9.53 56.39 -28.14
C THR A 10 8.58 55.30 -28.53
N LEU A 11 8.19 55.21 -29.80
CA LEU A 11 7.35 54.13 -30.32
C LEU A 11 8.03 52.75 -30.14
N ALA A 12 9.30 52.64 -30.49
CA ALA A 12 10.07 51.42 -30.33
C ALA A 12 10.16 50.98 -28.85
N LEU A 13 10.39 51.96 -27.94
CA LEU A 13 10.41 51.69 -26.51
C LEU A 13 9.08 51.13 -25.98
N VAL A 14 7.95 51.76 -26.41
CA VAL A 14 6.62 51.27 -26.02
C VAL A 14 6.35 49.85 -26.53
N LEU A 15 6.73 49.55 -27.77
CA LEU A 15 6.55 48.21 -28.34
C LEU A 15 7.39 47.17 -27.60
N ILE A 16 8.66 47.47 -27.28
CA ILE A 16 9.53 46.61 -26.53
C ILE A 16 8.99 46.38 -25.12
N THR A 17 8.53 47.43 -24.46
CA THR A 17 7.95 47.31 -23.09
C THR A 17 6.66 46.49 -23.09
N GLY A 18 5.81 46.71 -24.11
CA GLY A 18 4.58 45.93 -24.27
C GLY A 18 4.87 44.45 -24.53
N PHE A 19 5.86 44.15 -25.39
CA PHE A 19 6.29 42.79 -25.63
C PHE A 19 6.87 42.14 -24.36
N TYR A 20 7.67 42.88 -23.61
CA TYR A 20 8.25 42.40 -22.36
C TYR A 20 7.18 42.07 -21.30
N ALA A 21 6.18 42.97 -21.16
CA ALA A 21 5.05 42.76 -20.28
C ALA A 21 4.25 41.51 -20.68
N TRP A 22 3.99 41.33 -21.98
CA TRP A 22 3.29 40.16 -22.49
C TRP A 22 4.10 38.87 -22.24
N ALA A 23 5.40 38.88 -22.54
CA ALA A 23 6.28 37.71 -22.31
C ALA A 23 6.33 37.36 -20.81
N THR A 24 6.48 38.37 -19.94
CA THR A 24 6.47 38.19 -18.48
C THR A 24 5.16 37.56 -18.00
N PHE A 25 4.03 38.02 -18.52
CA PHE A 25 2.73 37.44 -18.16
C PHE A 25 2.58 36.00 -18.62
N LYS A 26 3.12 35.62 -19.80
CA LYS A 26 3.17 34.24 -20.25
C LYS A 26 4.05 33.36 -19.36
N ILE A 27 5.20 33.86 -18.94
CA ILE A 27 6.11 33.15 -18.02
C ILE A 27 5.42 32.94 -16.68
N LEU A 28 4.73 33.95 -16.15
CA LEU A 28 4.02 33.82 -14.88
C LEU A 28 2.97 32.71 -14.93
N ARG A 29 2.13 32.68 -15.98
CA ARG A 29 1.15 31.60 -16.15
C ARG A 29 1.78 30.22 -16.31
N ALA A 30 2.91 30.12 -17.00
CA ALA A 30 3.61 28.86 -17.14
C ALA A 30 4.15 28.38 -15.78
N ASN A 31 4.70 29.30 -14.97
CA ASN A 31 5.19 29.00 -13.63
C ASN A 31 4.07 28.54 -12.68
N GLU A 32 2.89 29.18 -12.72
CA GLU A 32 1.72 28.76 -11.95
C GLU A 32 1.32 27.30 -12.28
N ALA A 33 1.32 26.94 -13.57
CA ALA A 33 1.03 25.59 -14.00
C ALA A 33 2.08 24.56 -13.49
N VAL A 34 3.36 24.95 -13.52
CA VAL A 34 4.45 24.12 -13.00
C VAL A 34 4.32 23.92 -11.48
N VAL A 35 4.04 25.00 -10.74
CA VAL A 35 3.85 24.90 -9.28
C VAL A 35 2.65 24.00 -8.94
N ALA A 36 1.53 24.14 -9.64
CA ALA A 36 0.37 23.27 -9.44
C ALA A 36 0.69 21.79 -9.74
N ALA A 37 1.44 21.52 -10.81
CA ALA A 37 1.89 20.17 -11.16
C ALA A 37 2.84 19.60 -10.09
N MET A 38 3.80 20.40 -9.61
CA MET A 38 4.73 19.98 -8.54
C MET A 38 3.99 19.70 -7.22
N GLN A 39 3.00 20.50 -6.86
CA GLN A 39 2.18 20.25 -5.67
C GLN A 39 1.43 18.93 -5.77
N GLY A 40 0.80 18.65 -6.91
CA GLY A 40 0.12 17.38 -7.16
C GLY A 40 1.08 16.17 -7.10
N GLN A 41 2.29 16.31 -7.65
CA GLN A 41 3.30 15.27 -7.60
C GLN A 41 3.81 15.01 -6.17
N THR A 42 4.06 16.08 -5.41
CA THR A 42 4.49 15.99 -4.01
C THR A 42 3.41 15.33 -3.15
N GLU A 43 2.14 15.70 -3.34
CA GLU A 43 1.02 15.09 -2.63
C GLU A 43 0.91 13.59 -2.95
N ALA A 44 1.06 13.21 -4.22
CA ALA A 44 1.04 11.81 -4.64
C ALA A 44 2.19 10.99 -4.02
N GLN A 45 3.37 11.58 -3.87
CA GLN A 45 4.52 10.94 -3.24
C GLN A 45 4.38 10.80 -1.72
N LEU A 46 3.76 11.78 -1.08
CA LEU A 46 3.62 11.81 0.37
C LEU A 46 2.42 11.00 0.89
N ARG A 47 1.46 10.65 0.03
CA ARG A 47 0.23 9.98 0.49
C ARG A 47 0.53 8.63 1.15
N PRO A 48 -0.28 8.19 2.11
CA PRO A 48 -0.27 6.80 2.57
C PRO A 48 -0.70 5.87 1.45
N TYR A 49 -0.19 4.66 1.47
CA TYR A 49 -0.56 3.59 0.54
C TYR A 49 -0.76 2.31 1.32
N VAL A 50 -2.02 1.98 1.59
CA VAL A 50 -2.36 0.77 2.35
C VAL A 50 -2.46 -0.39 1.37
N VAL A 51 -1.52 -1.32 1.46
CA VAL A 51 -1.49 -2.53 0.64
C VAL A 51 -1.96 -3.71 1.47
N VAL A 52 -2.85 -4.51 0.89
CA VAL A 52 -3.28 -5.77 1.49
C VAL A 52 -2.82 -6.92 0.61
N SER A 53 -2.17 -7.90 1.21
CA SER A 53 -1.67 -9.08 0.51
C SER A 53 -1.76 -10.33 1.37
N ALA A 54 -1.83 -11.50 0.75
CA ALA A 54 -1.59 -12.77 1.43
C ALA A 54 -0.20 -13.26 1.06
N ALA A 55 0.55 -13.74 2.04
CA ALA A 55 1.89 -14.28 1.83
C ALA A 55 2.22 -15.38 2.83
N PRO A 56 3.03 -16.36 2.45
CA PRO A 56 3.56 -17.33 3.41
C PRO A 56 4.56 -16.63 4.34
N ARG A 57 4.47 -16.94 5.62
CA ARG A 57 5.49 -16.49 6.59
C ARG A 57 6.81 -17.17 6.26
N THR A 58 7.88 -16.39 6.18
CA THR A 58 9.23 -16.88 5.89
C THR A 58 9.61 -18.07 6.78
N GLY A 59 10.13 -19.13 6.18
CA GLY A 59 10.55 -20.34 6.88
C GLY A 59 9.42 -21.22 7.43
N THR A 60 8.17 -20.96 7.07
CA THR A 60 7.01 -21.76 7.49
C THR A 60 6.01 -21.93 6.34
N THR A 61 5.04 -22.82 6.54
CA THR A 61 3.90 -23.00 5.63
C THR A 61 2.67 -22.18 6.07
N LEU A 62 2.85 -21.30 7.05
CA LEU A 62 1.78 -20.47 7.60
C LEU A 62 1.47 -19.33 6.65
N MET A 63 0.23 -19.22 6.22
CA MET A 63 -0.27 -18.14 5.38
C MET A 63 -0.75 -16.98 6.26
N LEU A 64 -0.33 -15.78 5.92
CA LEU A 64 -0.70 -14.56 6.62
C LEU A 64 -1.41 -13.61 5.66
N LEU A 65 -2.47 -12.97 6.15
CA LEU A 65 -3.01 -11.74 5.57
C LEU A 65 -2.22 -10.58 6.16
N GLU A 66 -1.55 -9.84 5.32
CA GLU A 66 -0.72 -8.70 5.72
C GLU A 66 -1.34 -7.39 5.19
N ILE A 67 -1.50 -6.43 6.07
CA ILE A 67 -1.98 -5.09 5.76
C ILE A 67 -0.87 -4.14 6.15
N GLN A 68 -0.29 -3.46 5.17
CA GLN A 68 0.88 -2.62 5.38
C GLN A 68 0.67 -1.24 4.77
N ASN A 69 1.07 -0.19 5.48
CA ASN A 69 1.20 1.12 4.88
C ASN A 69 2.59 1.25 4.23
N THR A 70 2.65 1.16 2.91
CA THR A 70 3.88 1.32 2.12
C THR A 70 4.13 2.77 1.71
N GLY A 71 3.21 3.69 2.05
CA GLY A 71 3.35 5.12 1.77
C GLY A 71 4.28 5.82 2.74
N HIS A 72 4.44 7.13 2.54
CA HIS A 72 5.35 7.97 3.33
C HIS A 72 4.65 8.72 4.48
N SER A 73 3.32 8.68 4.53
CA SER A 73 2.52 9.34 5.57
C SER A 73 1.62 8.34 6.29
N PRO A 74 1.16 8.63 7.50
CA PRO A 74 0.22 7.78 8.21
C PRO A 74 -1.15 7.77 7.51
N ALA A 75 -1.76 6.58 7.41
CA ALA A 75 -3.15 6.43 7.02
C ALA A 75 -4.02 6.63 8.28
N THR A 76 -4.86 7.66 8.29
CA THR A 76 -5.71 8.00 9.43
C THR A 76 -7.13 7.47 9.25
N ALA A 77 -7.80 7.14 10.36
CA ALA A 77 -9.15 6.59 10.38
C ALA A 77 -9.30 5.38 9.43
N LEU A 78 -8.31 4.46 9.46
CA LEU A 78 -8.30 3.28 8.61
C LEU A 78 -9.41 2.32 9.03
N SER A 79 -10.32 2.06 8.11
CA SER A 79 -11.40 1.09 8.26
C SER A 79 -11.20 -0.04 7.25
N LEU A 80 -11.15 -1.26 7.75
CA LEU A 80 -10.97 -2.48 6.96
C LEU A 80 -12.26 -3.27 6.95
N SER A 81 -12.57 -3.91 5.85
CA SER A 81 -13.69 -4.85 5.78
C SER A 81 -13.42 -5.95 4.77
N LEU A 82 -13.85 -7.17 5.09
CA LEU A 82 -13.88 -8.29 4.14
C LEU A 82 -15.24 -8.36 3.45
N ASP A 83 -15.24 -8.85 2.21
CA ASP A 83 -16.46 -9.08 1.42
C ASP A 83 -17.23 -10.33 1.89
N ARG A 84 -16.56 -11.23 2.63
CA ARG A 84 -17.10 -12.49 3.14
C ARG A 84 -16.38 -12.93 4.42
N ASP A 85 -16.99 -13.86 5.12
CA ASP A 85 -16.38 -14.51 6.28
C ASP A 85 -15.14 -15.31 5.89
N PHE A 86 -14.15 -15.31 6.77
CA PHE A 86 -12.96 -16.11 6.61
C PHE A 86 -12.58 -16.74 7.96
N PHE A 87 -12.58 -18.08 8.00
CA PHE A 87 -12.24 -18.86 9.17
C PHE A 87 -10.84 -19.47 9.00
N PRO A 88 -9.89 -19.11 9.88
CA PRO A 88 -8.53 -19.65 9.83
C PRO A 88 -8.49 -21.17 9.89
N HIS A 89 -7.50 -21.74 9.25
CA HIS A 89 -7.27 -23.19 9.20
C HIS A 89 -8.40 -24.02 8.56
N ALA A 90 -9.34 -23.37 7.83
CA ALA A 90 -10.54 -24.02 7.29
C ALA A 90 -11.42 -24.68 8.37
N GLU A 91 -11.38 -24.19 9.60
CA GLU A 91 -12.20 -24.64 10.72
C GLU A 91 -13.22 -23.57 11.08
N TYR A 92 -14.50 -23.95 11.13
CA TYR A 92 -15.55 -23.01 11.56
C TYR A 92 -15.42 -22.74 13.07
N ARG A 93 -14.90 -21.58 13.40
CA ARG A 93 -14.83 -21.05 14.76
C ARG A 93 -15.23 -19.59 14.75
N GLU A 94 -16.44 -19.32 15.19
CA GLU A 94 -17.03 -17.97 15.13
C GLU A 94 -16.15 -16.89 15.76
N ALA A 95 -15.48 -17.21 16.87
CA ALA A 95 -14.58 -16.30 17.57
C ALA A 95 -13.29 -15.98 16.80
N GLU A 96 -12.93 -16.82 15.82
CA GLU A 96 -11.72 -16.66 15.02
C GLU A 96 -12.01 -16.09 13.64
N ASN A 97 -13.27 -15.79 13.31
CA ASN A 97 -13.65 -15.19 12.03
C ASN A 97 -12.91 -13.86 11.82
N ILE A 98 -12.05 -13.80 10.80
CA ILE A 98 -11.24 -12.61 10.51
C ILE A 98 -12.12 -11.38 10.28
N ALA A 99 -13.24 -11.53 9.60
CA ALA A 99 -14.17 -10.43 9.32
C ALA A 99 -14.74 -9.79 10.61
N LYS A 100 -14.74 -10.52 11.72
CA LYS A 100 -15.27 -10.08 13.03
C LYS A 100 -14.19 -9.61 14.01
N LEU A 101 -12.93 -9.71 13.66
CA LEU A 101 -11.84 -9.19 14.49
C LEU A 101 -11.94 -7.67 14.65
N PRO A 102 -11.48 -7.11 15.79
CA PRO A 102 -11.53 -5.66 16.05
C PRO A 102 -10.96 -4.81 14.93
N ALA A 103 -9.89 -5.26 14.28
CA ALA A 103 -9.27 -4.53 13.16
C ALA A 103 -10.20 -4.38 11.93
N PHE A 104 -11.18 -5.25 11.77
CA PHE A 104 -12.14 -5.24 10.65
C PHE A 104 -13.52 -4.70 11.06
N THR A 105 -13.77 -4.49 12.34
CA THR A 105 -15.05 -4.01 12.85
C THR A 105 -14.97 -2.60 13.44
N GLN A 106 -13.77 -2.16 13.79
CA GLN A 106 -13.52 -0.85 14.39
C GLN A 106 -12.48 -0.08 13.56
N PRO A 107 -12.62 1.25 13.44
CA PRO A 107 -11.62 2.05 12.74
C PRO A 107 -10.30 2.07 13.55
N ILE A 108 -9.21 1.93 12.84
CA ILE A 108 -7.84 2.09 13.37
C ILE A 108 -7.49 3.57 13.24
N GLU A 109 -7.18 4.22 14.35
CA GLU A 109 -6.92 5.67 14.34
C GLU A 109 -5.81 6.07 13.38
N SER A 110 -4.71 5.33 13.38
CA SER A 110 -3.58 5.62 12.51
C SER A 110 -2.75 4.37 12.22
N LEU A 111 -2.39 4.17 10.95
CA LEU A 111 -1.39 3.18 10.54
C LEU A 111 -0.16 3.93 10.03
N ALA A 112 0.91 3.94 10.81
CA ALA A 112 2.14 4.66 10.49
C ALA A 112 2.83 4.13 9.21
N PRO A 113 3.69 4.90 8.53
CA PRO A 113 4.52 4.42 7.44
C PRO A 113 5.34 3.20 7.83
N GLY A 114 5.33 2.17 7.00
CA GLY A 114 6.02 0.90 7.25
C GLY A 114 5.36 -0.01 8.29
N ALA A 115 4.37 0.48 9.04
CA ALA A 115 3.64 -0.35 10.00
C ALA A 115 2.81 -1.41 9.27
N ARG A 116 2.71 -2.58 9.90
CA ARG A 116 1.98 -3.72 9.36
C ARG A 116 1.13 -4.41 10.42
N LEU A 117 -0.01 -4.91 9.97
CA LEU A 117 -0.87 -5.82 10.72
C LEU A 117 -0.84 -7.18 10.02
N GLN A 118 -0.76 -8.24 10.80
CA GLN A 118 -0.70 -9.59 10.27
C GLN A 118 -1.76 -10.46 10.95
N PHE A 119 -2.55 -11.17 10.14
CA PHE A 119 -3.58 -12.08 10.59
C PHE A 119 -3.29 -13.47 10.02
N VAL A 120 -3.42 -14.49 10.84
CA VAL A 120 -3.21 -15.87 10.43
C VAL A 120 -4.40 -16.32 9.59
N LEU A 121 -4.12 -16.75 8.36
CA LEU A 121 -5.13 -17.39 7.49
C LEU A 121 -5.17 -18.92 7.74
N GLY A 122 -4.02 -19.50 8.05
CA GLY A 122 -3.91 -20.92 8.32
C GLY A 122 -2.64 -21.55 7.72
N VAL A 123 -2.48 -22.83 7.86
CA VAL A 123 -1.40 -23.58 7.24
C VAL A 123 -1.74 -23.88 5.79
N GLY A 124 -0.81 -23.65 4.86
CA GLY A 124 -1.05 -23.86 3.43
C GLY A 124 -1.59 -25.25 3.10
N GLY A 125 -1.07 -26.30 3.75
CA GLY A 125 -1.57 -27.67 3.58
C GLY A 125 -3.03 -27.85 3.98
N THR A 126 -3.54 -27.06 4.93
CA THR A 126 -4.95 -27.08 5.34
C THR A 126 -5.81 -26.25 4.40
N ILE A 127 -5.38 -25.01 4.08
CA ILE A 127 -6.14 -24.09 3.20
C ILE A 127 -6.34 -24.69 1.80
N PHE A 128 -5.30 -25.35 1.27
CA PHE A 128 -5.31 -25.91 -0.08
C PHE A 128 -5.66 -27.41 -0.12
N ALA A 129 -6.06 -28.00 1.00
CA ALA A 129 -6.46 -29.40 1.02
C ALA A 129 -7.63 -29.67 0.07
N PRO A 130 -7.67 -30.84 -0.58
CA PRO A 130 -8.85 -31.23 -1.37
C PRO A 130 -10.11 -31.27 -0.51
N GLY A 131 -11.21 -30.70 -1.03
CA GLY A 131 -12.51 -30.70 -0.35
C GLY A 131 -12.69 -29.62 0.73
N VAL A 132 -11.78 -28.66 0.87
CA VAL A 132 -11.99 -27.50 1.74
C VAL A 132 -13.18 -26.69 1.26
N ASP A 133 -14.09 -26.40 2.19
CA ASP A 133 -15.27 -25.59 1.93
C ASP A 133 -14.88 -24.12 1.70
N GLU A 134 -15.06 -23.65 0.48
CA GLU A 134 -14.75 -22.26 0.11
C GLU A 134 -15.73 -21.23 0.71
N SER A 135 -16.82 -21.66 1.31
CA SER A 135 -17.69 -20.77 2.08
C SER A 135 -17.09 -20.41 3.44
N ILE A 136 -16.22 -21.28 3.97
CA ILE A 136 -15.55 -21.11 5.26
C ILE A 136 -14.12 -20.51 5.05
N CYS A 137 -13.41 -21.05 4.05
CA CYS A 137 -12.05 -20.63 3.74
C CYS A 137 -11.93 -20.30 2.25
N PRO A 138 -12.37 -19.12 1.81
CA PRO A 138 -12.32 -18.73 0.41
C PRO A 138 -10.89 -18.56 -0.06
N LYS A 139 -10.57 -19.12 -1.23
CA LYS A 139 -9.24 -18.94 -1.86
C LYS A 139 -9.12 -17.60 -2.58
N VAL A 140 -10.27 -16.94 -2.85
CA VAL A 140 -10.36 -15.60 -3.43
C VAL A 140 -11.36 -14.78 -2.63
N PHE A 141 -10.92 -13.63 -2.14
CA PHE A 141 -11.76 -12.70 -1.39
C PHE A 141 -11.25 -11.26 -1.56
N CYS A 142 -12.10 -10.29 -1.20
CA CYS A 142 -11.77 -8.89 -1.26
C CYS A 142 -11.62 -8.30 0.13
N VAL A 143 -10.58 -7.48 0.30
CA VAL A 143 -10.42 -6.61 1.46
C VAL A 143 -10.53 -5.17 1.01
N ARG A 144 -11.48 -4.45 1.56
CA ARG A 144 -11.67 -3.03 1.32
C ARG A 144 -10.98 -2.24 2.42
N ALA A 145 -10.12 -1.30 2.02
CA ALA A 145 -9.43 -0.39 2.92
C ALA A 145 -9.91 1.04 2.65
N LYS A 146 -10.48 1.68 3.68
CA LYS A 146 -10.88 3.09 3.63
C LYS A 146 -10.05 3.85 4.64
N TYR A 147 -9.43 4.95 4.22
CA TYR A 147 -8.62 5.77 5.10
C TYR A 147 -8.64 7.23 4.64
N SER A 148 -8.14 8.12 5.46
CA SER A 148 -8.05 9.54 5.12
C SER A 148 -6.61 10.04 5.24
N PHE A 149 -6.31 11.05 4.42
CA PHE A 149 -5.05 11.79 4.46
C PHE A 149 -5.27 13.21 3.94
N ALA A 150 -4.77 14.21 4.68
CA ALA A 150 -4.88 15.63 4.32
C ALA A 150 -6.32 16.07 3.98
N GLY A 151 -7.32 15.53 4.69
CA GLY A 151 -8.74 15.85 4.46
C GLY A 151 -9.38 15.14 3.26
N ARG A 152 -8.66 14.29 2.55
CA ARG A 152 -9.18 13.46 1.46
C ARG A 152 -9.41 12.03 1.93
N ALA A 153 -10.51 11.42 1.50
CA ALA A 153 -10.82 10.02 1.74
C ALA A 153 -10.34 9.17 0.56
N TYR A 154 -9.75 8.04 0.89
CA TYR A 154 -9.32 6.99 -0.06
C TYR A 154 -10.12 5.73 0.21
N ASP A 155 -10.50 5.03 -0.84
CA ASP A 155 -11.31 3.82 -0.79
C ASP A 155 -10.73 2.83 -1.81
N GLU A 156 -10.04 1.82 -1.34
CA GLU A 156 -9.29 0.88 -2.16
C GLU A 156 -9.79 -0.54 -1.90
N ASN A 157 -9.95 -1.29 -2.99
CA ASN A 157 -10.34 -2.70 -2.94
C ASN A 157 -9.16 -3.57 -3.36
N HIS A 158 -8.78 -4.49 -2.51
CA HIS A 158 -7.69 -5.44 -2.74
C HIS A 158 -8.26 -6.83 -2.93
N VAL A 159 -8.13 -7.36 -4.13
CA VAL A 159 -8.51 -8.76 -4.43
C VAL A 159 -7.34 -9.65 -4.01
N ILE A 160 -7.59 -10.51 -3.05
CA ILE A 160 -6.64 -11.51 -2.57
C ILE A 160 -6.95 -12.82 -3.26
N ASP A 161 -6.04 -13.27 -4.11
CA ASP A 161 -6.11 -14.56 -4.77
C ASP A 161 -4.97 -15.45 -4.29
N MET A 162 -5.28 -16.44 -3.48
CA MET A 162 -4.30 -17.38 -2.93
C MET A 162 -4.04 -18.59 -3.86
N ARG A 163 -4.85 -18.80 -4.91
CA ARG A 163 -4.71 -19.96 -5.81
C ARG A 163 -3.32 -20.08 -6.46
N PRO A 164 -2.66 -18.98 -6.90
CA PRO A 164 -1.32 -19.06 -7.46
C PRO A 164 -0.26 -19.52 -6.47
N MET A 165 -0.57 -19.49 -5.15
CA MET A 165 0.38 -19.92 -4.11
C MET A 165 0.39 -21.43 -3.91
N LEU A 166 -0.57 -22.15 -4.49
CA LEU A 166 -0.59 -23.61 -4.50
C LEU A 166 0.66 -24.12 -5.24
N HIS A 167 1.42 -24.98 -4.58
CA HIS A 167 2.71 -25.50 -5.06
C HIS A 167 3.84 -24.46 -5.18
N SER A 168 3.64 -23.21 -4.70
CA SER A 168 4.76 -22.29 -4.60
C SER A 168 5.74 -22.74 -3.51
N ALA A 169 7.04 -22.59 -3.77
CA ALA A 169 8.06 -22.88 -2.76
C ALA A 169 7.97 -21.84 -1.62
N ALA A 170 7.96 -22.32 -0.37
CA ALA A 170 8.11 -21.42 0.76
C ALA A 170 9.49 -20.74 0.71
N ILE A 171 9.51 -19.42 0.94
CA ILE A 171 10.77 -18.68 1.04
C ILE A 171 11.51 -19.19 2.27
N GLN A 172 12.65 -19.85 2.05
CA GLN A 172 13.52 -20.32 3.12
C GLN A 172 14.35 -19.14 3.64
N ASP A 173 14.50 -19.07 4.94
CA ASP A 173 15.44 -18.16 5.57
C ASP A 173 16.78 -18.87 5.77
N PRO A 174 17.84 -18.50 5.04
CA PRO A 174 19.13 -19.17 5.15
C PRO A 174 19.70 -19.15 6.57
N VAL A 175 19.43 -18.06 7.32
CA VAL A 175 19.91 -17.93 8.71
C VAL A 175 19.16 -18.90 9.64
N ALA A 176 17.85 -19.03 9.46
CA ALA A 176 17.06 -19.97 10.24
C ALA A 176 17.47 -21.42 9.96
N ASP A 177 17.84 -21.75 8.73
CA ASP A 177 18.30 -23.10 8.38
C ASP A 177 19.69 -23.41 8.98
N GLU A 178 20.60 -22.45 8.96
CA GLU A 178 21.90 -22.61 9.62
C GLU A 178 21.75 -22.72 11.15
N LEU A 179 20.85 -21.95 11.77
CA LEU A 179 20.57 -22.08 13.21
C LEU A 179 19.98 -23.44 13.56
N LYS A 180 19.10 -24.00 12.72
CA LYS A 180 18.60 -25.38 12.91
C LYS A 180 19.71 -26.39 12.81
N ARG A 181 20.64 -26.26 11.85
CA ARG A 181 21.80 -27.17 11.71
C ARG A 181 22.72 -27.08 12.92
N LEU A 182 23.01 -25.88 13.41
CA LEU A 182 23.81 -25.67 14.61
C LEU A 182 23.15 -26.33 15.84
N ARG A 183 21.84 -26.14 16.00
CA ARG A 183 21.08 -26.76 17.10
C ARG A 183 21.19 -28.28 17.05
N VAL A 184 20.94 -28.91 15.91
CA VAL A 184 21.03 -30.36 15.75
C VAL A 184 22.46 -30.87 16.06
N SER A 185 23.48 -30.11 15.62
CA SER A 185 24.88 -30.43 15.92
C SER A 185 25.17 -30.38 17.42
N LEU A 186 24.70 -29.33 18.12
CA LEU A 186 24.89 -29.19 19.56
C LEU A 186 24.14 -30.27 20.36
N GLU A 187 22.91 -30.61 19.96
CA GLU A 187 22.17 -31.72 20.60
C GLU A 187 22.87 -33.07 20.42
N GLY A 188 23.57 -33.27 19.30
CA GLY A 188 24.41 -34.44 19.05
C GLY A 188 25.66 -34.49 19.95
N PHE A 189 26.25 -33.34 20.30
CA PHE A 189 27.38 -33.26 21.25
C PHE A 189 26.95 -33.48 22.68
N LEU A 190 25.78 -33.00 23.11
CA LEU A 190 25.29 -33.13 24.47
C LEU A 190 24.78 -34.53 24.85
N LYS A 191 24.57 -35.41 23.88
CA LYS A 191 24.12 -36.79 24.07
C LYS A 191 25.27 -37.81 24.06
N LYS A 192 26.50 -37.37 23.90
CA LYS A 192 27.73 -38.17 24.09
C LYS A 192 28.36 -37.89 25.43
#